data_96d11258b5a8c531950b54021bd70e2b
#
_entry.id   96d11258b5a8c531950b54021bd70e2b
#
_cell.length_a   1.000
_cell.length_b   1.000
_cell.length_c   1.000
_cell.angle_alpha   90.00
_cell.angle_beta   90.00
_cell.angle_gamma   90.00
#
_symmetry.space_group_name_H-M   'P 1'
#
loop_
_entity.id
_entity.type
_entity.pdbx_description
1 polymer ?
#
loop_
_entity_poly.entity_id
_entity_poly.type
_entity_poly.pdbx_seq_one_letter_code
_entity_poly.pdbx_strand_id
1 'polypeptide(L)'
;MLRRSGRFVLFTQTPEQMCGIWLNHYFPGMVLRSLGGLPTLDAISKALTGAGFTSVATDLYEVAEDLEDLFLYSGKHRPWLCLDPTVRAGISAFATLADPQEVEEGCRALAEDMGSGRIKEVMASYEHDRGDYLFVIARK
;
A
#
# COMPACT_ATOMS: atom_id res chain seq x y z
N MET A 1 13.34 6.04 -24.09
CA MET A 1 14.40 5.01 -24.08
C MET A 1 15.47 5.42 -23.07
N LEU A 2 15.77 4.58 -22.09
CA LEU A 2 16.81 4.88 -21.08
C LEU A 2 18.21 4.79 -21.72
N ARG A 3 19.09 5.75 -21.37
CA ARG A 3 20.50 5.74 -21.80
C ARG A 3 21.23 4.52 -21.15
N ARG A 4 22.38 4.12 -21.72
CA ARG A 4 23.20 2.97 -21.23
C ARG A 4 23.60 3.03 -19.75
N SER A 5 23.56 4.21 -19.11
CA SER A 5 23.81 4.41 -17.66
C SER A 5 22.56 4.88 -16.91
N GLY A 6 21.37 4.68 -17.49
CA GLY A 6 20.11 5.11 -16.89
C GLY A 6 19.71 4.27 -15.71
N ARG A 7 19.05 4.90 -14.72
CA ARG A 7 18.38 4.23 -13.62
C ARG A 7 16.88 4.20 -13.89
N PHE A 8 16.25 3.08 -13.58
CA PHE A 8 14.80 2.95 -13.47
C PHE A 8 14.47 2.81 -11.99
N VAL A 9 13.52 3.58 -11.52
CA VAL A 9 13.02 3.52 -10.14
C VAL A 9 11.53 3.27 -10.20
N LEU A 10 11.08 2.21 -9.53
CA LEU A 10 9.68 1.86 -9.36
C LEU A 10 9.34 1.94 -7.86
N PHE A 11 8.34 2.74 -7.51
CA PHE A 11 7.72 2.72 -6.21
C PHE A 11 6.51 1.80 -6.26
N THR A 12 6.47 0.77 -5.42
CA THR A 12 5.42 -0.25 -5.46
C THR A 12 5.21 -0.90 -4.10
N GLN A 13 4.25 -1.81 -4.05
CA GLN A 13 3.94 -2.65 -2.89
C GLN A 13 3.91 -4.10 -3.35
N THR A 14 4.43 -5.02 -2.55
CA THR A 14 4.29 -6.45 -2.80
C THR A 14 2.98 -7.00 -2.22
N PRO A 15 2.52 -8.19 -2.68
CA PRO A 15 1.37 -8.85 -2.04
C PRO A 15 1.53 -9.05 -0.54
N GLU A 16 2.72 -9.39 -0.07
CA GLU A 16 3.02 -9.60 1.35
C GLU A 16 2.91 -8.29 2.14
N GLN A 17 3.39 -7.18 1.59
CA GLN A 17 3.24 -5.86 2.20
C GLN A 17 1.78 -5.44 2.23
N MET A 18 1.03 -5.65 1.14
CA MET A 18 -0.39 -5.35 1.04
C MET A 18 -1.22 -6.11 2.08
N CYS A 19 -0.91 -7.38 2.34
CA CYS A 19 -1.56 -8.16 3.40
C CYS A 19 -1.22 -7.65 4.81
N GLY A 20 -0.11 -6.95 4.98
CA GLY A 20 0.39 -6.44 6.25
C GLY A 20 -0.18 -5.08 6.68
N ILE A 21 -1.02 -4.43 5.88
CA ILE A 21 -1.59 -3.13 6.25
C ILE A 21 -2.85 -3.29 7.12
N TRP A 22 -3.03 -2.43 8.15
CA TRP A 22 -4.19 -2.52 9.04
C TRP A 22 -5.53 -2.21 8.34
N LEU A 23 -5.52 -1.61 7.15
CA LEU A 23 -6.71 -1.46 6.32
C LEU A 23 -7.39 -2.80 6.02
N ASN A 24 -6.64 -3.91 6.01
CA ASN A 24 -7.16 -5.26 5.83
C ASN A 24 -8.17 -5.65 6.93
N HIS A 25 -8.05 -5.07 8.12
CA HIS A 25 -9.00 -5.31 9.22
C HIS A 25 -10.40 -4.75 8.91
N TYR A 26 -10.46 -3.59 8.25
CA TYR A 26 -11.72 -2.87 7.99
C TYR A 26 -12.23 -3.06 6.57
N PHE A 27 -11.34 -3.31 5.60
CA PHE A 27 -11.65 -3.41 4.17
C PHE A 27 -11.01 -4.65 3.53
N PRO A 28 -11.28 -5.87 4.06
CA PRO A 28 -10.58 -7.08 3.62
C PRO A 28 -10.86 -7.44 2.16
N GLY A 29 -12.06 -7.21 1.66
CA GLY A 29 -12.43 -7.49 0.27
C GLY A 29 -11.73 -6.54 -0.71
N MET A 30 -11.60 -5.26 -0.36
CA MET A 30 -10.82 -4.30 -1.15
C MET A 30 -9.34 -4.72 -1.22
N VAL A 31 -8.74 -5.08 -0.08
CA VAL A 31 -7.35 -5.55 -0.02
C VAL A 31 -7.18 -6.81 -0.87
N LEU A 32 -8.07 -7.79 -0.72
CA LEU A 32 -8.03 -9.03 -1.51
C LEU A 32 -8.09 -8.76 -3.01
N ARG A 33 -9.00 -7.88 -3.46
CA ARG A 33 -9.10 -7.50 -4.88
C ARG A 33 -7.86 -6.76 -5.37
N SER A 34 -7.23 -5.96 -4.52
CA SER A 34 -5.99 -5.25 -4.85
C SER A 34 -4.81 -6.19 -5.10
N LEU A 35 -4.76 -7.37 -4.46
CA LEU A 35 -3.69 -8.34 -4.66
C LEU A 35 -3.57 -8.81 -6.11
N GLY A 36 -4.69 -8.89 -6.83
CA GLY A 36 -4.72 -9.32 -8.24
C GLY A 36 -3.95 -8.40 -9.19
N GLY A 37 -3.72 -7.14 -8.80
CA GLY A 37 -2.97 -6.16 -9.59
C GLY A 37 -1.51 -5.99 -9.17
N LEU A 38 -1.08 -6.64 -8.09
CA LEU A 38 0.27 -6.48 -7.53
C LEU A 38 1.23 -7.58 -8.02
N PRO A 39 2.32 -7.21 -8.70
CA PRO A 39 3.35 -8.18 -9.07
C PRO A 39 4.18 -8.57 -7.84
N THR A 40 4.66 -9.81 -7.82
CA THR A 40 5.67 -10.23 -6.86
C THR A 40 7.02 -9.59 -7.18
N LEU A 41 7.91 -9.50 -6.20
CA LEU A 41 9.26 -8.97 -6.42
C LEU A 41 10.04 -9.82 -7.44
N ASP A 42 9.84 -11.14 -7.44
CA ASP A 42 10.42 -12.04 -8.44
C ASP A 42 9.94 -11.72 -9.87
N ALA A 43 8.64 -11.48 -10.04
CA ALA A 43 8.09 -11.11 -11.34
C ALA A 43 8.65 -9.76 -11.83
N ILE A 44 8.77 -8.77 -10.93
CA ILE A 44 9.40 -7.47 -11.25
C ILE A 44 10.85 -7.67 -11.67
N SER A 45 11.63 -8.42 -10.90
CA SER A 45 13.04 -8.69 -11.17
C SER A 45 13.24 -9.39 -12.51
N LYS A 46 12.43 -10.39 -12.82
CA LYS A 46 12.46 -11.12 -14.11
C LYS A 46 12.14 -10.19 -15.28
N ALA A 47 11.11 -9.35 -15.14
CA ALA A 47 10.73 -8.39 -16.18
C ALA A 47 11.85 -7.37 -16.46
N LEU A 48 12.49 -6.84 -15.40
CA LEU A 48 13.60 -5.91 -15.53
C LEU A 48 14.82 -6.54 -16.17
N THR A 49 15.19 -7.74 -15.74
CA THR A 49 16.31 -8.51 -16.35
C THR A 49 16.02 -8.80 -17.81
N GLY A 50 14.81 -9.24 -18.15
CA GLY A 50 14.39 -9.46 -19.54
C GLY A 50 14.42 -8.19 -20.39
N ALA A 51 14.24 -7.01 -19.79
CA ALA A 51 14.35 -5.71 -20.45
C ALA A 51 15.81 -5.19 -20.56
N GLY A 52 16.80 -6.00 -20.12
CA GLY A 52 18.22 -5.72 -20.25
C GLY A 52 18.80 -4.87 -19.12
N PHE A 53 18.15 -4.84 -17.94
CA PHE A 53 18.77 -4.29 -16.75
C PHE A 53 19.72 -5.30 -16.13
N THR A 54 20.91 -4.84 -15.71
CA THR A 54 22.01 -5.68 -15.22
C THR A 54 22.03 -5.83 -13.71
N SER A 55 21.37 -4.91 -13.00
CA SER A 55 21.24 -4.98 -11.55
C SER A 55 19.86 -4.51 -11.11
N VAL A 56 19.30 -5.18 -10.10
CA VAL A 56 18.04 -4.82 -9.43
C VAL A 56 18.31 -4.83 -7.94
N ALA A 57 18.03 -3.71 -7.29
CA ALA A 57 18.10 -3.54 -5.83
C ALA A 57 16.75 -3.08 -5.30
N THR A 58 16.50 -3.30 -4.02
CA THR A 58 15.28 -2.84 -3.34
C THR A 58 15.64 -2.02 -2.13
N ASP A 59 14.77 -1.02 -1.84
CA ASP A 59 14.87 -0.20 -0.65
C ASP A 59 13.46 -0.11 -0.02
N LEU A 60 13.35 -0.48 1.25
CA LEU A 60 12.07 -0.50 1.97
C LEU A 60 11.64 0.92 2.32
N TYR A 61 10.36 1.18 2.21
CA TYR A 61 9.76 2.45 2.56
C TYR A 61 8.71 2.26 3.66
N GLU A 62 8.87 2.99 4.74
CA GLU A 62 7.89 3.12 5.82
C GLU A 62 7.12 4.44 5.65
N VAL A 63 5.79 4.38 5.75
CA VAL A 63 4.96 5.59 5.73
C VAL A 63 5.27 6.44 6.96
N ALA A 64 5.74 7.66 6.73
CA ALA A 64 6.06 8.60 7.79
C ALA A 64 4.78 9.27 8.36
N GLU A 65 4.84 9.70 9.63
CA GLU A 65 3.71 10.37 10.29
C GLU A 65 3.35 11.73 9.63
N ASP A 66 4.33 12.40 9.05
CA ASP A 66 4.22 13.71 8.40
C ASP A 66 4.03 13.63 6.88
N LEU A 67 3.76 12.43 6.33
CA LEU A 67 3.54 12.25 4.90
C LEU A 67 2.36 13.10 4.40
N GLU A 68 2.61 13.96 3.42
CA GLU A 68 1.59 14.84 2.82
C GLU A 68 0.82 14.15 1.67
N ASP A 69 1.48 13.27 0.91
CA ASP A 69 0.88 12.54 -0.21
C ASP A 69 -0.26 11.61 0.25
N LEU A 70 -1.28 11.49 -0.60
CA LEU A 70 -2.46 10.66 -0.35
C LEU A 70 -2.50 9.46 -1.29
N PHE A 71 -2.04 8.31 -0.83
CA PHE A 71 -2.16 7.01 -1.47
C PHE A 71 -2.70 5.97 -0.46
N LEU A 72 -2.88 4.72 -0.86
CA LEU A 72 -3.66 3.74 -0.10
C LEU A 72 -3.34 3.69 1.40
N TYR A 73 -2.07 3.64 1.79
CA TYR A 73 -1.66 3.51 3.18
C TYR A 73 -1.12 4.79 3.80
N SER A 74 -1.33 5.95 3.19
CA SER A 74 -0.95 7.26 3.75
C SER A 74 -1.65 7.56 5.08
N GLY A 75 -2.77 6.90 5.34
CA GLY A 75 -3.48 6.93 6.62
C GLY A 75 -2.88 6.04 7.73
N LYS A 76 -1.72 5.39 7.53
CA LYS A 76 -1.10 4.47 8.51
C LYS A 76 -1.10 5.05 9.94
N HIS A 77 -0.67 6.29 10.10
CA HIS A 77 -0.62 7.01 11.37
C HIS A 77 -1.78 8.00 11.56
N ARG A 78 -2.65 8.14 10.57
CA ARG A 78 -3.76 9.09 10.51
C ARG A 78 -5.04 8.40 10.04
N PRO A 79 -5.58 7.45 10.83
CA PRO A 79 -6.70 6.61 10.40
C PRO A 79 -7.95 7.39 10.01
N TRP A 80 -8.16 8.59 10.55
CA TRP A 80 -9.27 9.48 10.19
C TRP A 80 -9.29 9.88 8.71
N LEU A 81 -8.15 9.84 8.00
CA LEU A 81 -8.12 10.09 6.56
C LEU A 81 -8.97 9.08 5.78
N CYS A 82 -9.07 7.83 6.27
CA CYS A 82 -9.91 6.82 5.63
C CYS A 82 -11.42 7.09 5.80
N LEU A 83 -11.81 7.95 6.74
CA LEU A 83 -13.20 8.35 6.94
C LEU A 83 -13.64 9.48 6.01
N ASP A 84 -12.69 10.22 5.42
CA ASP A 84 -12.99 11.30 4.48
C ASP A 84 -13.31 10.72 3.09
N PRO A 85 -14.54 10.91 2.58
CA PRO A 85 -14.92 10.41 1.27
C PRO A 85 -14.13 11.07 0.12
N THR A 86 -13.66 12.31 0.29
CA THR A 86 -12.84 13.00 -0.70
C THR A 86 -11.47 12.35 -0.82
N VAL A 87 -10.86 11.98 0.31
CA VAL A 87 -9.60 11.24 0.35
C VAL A 87 -9.77 9.87 -0.32
N ARG A 88 -10.81 9.11 0.04
CA ARG A 88 -11.07 7.80 -0.57
C ARG A 88 -11.31 7.89 -2.08
N ALA A 89 -12.01 8.90 -2.55
CA ALA A 89 -12.26 9.09 -3.99
C ALA A 89 -10.97 9.31 -4.79
N GLY A 90 -9.92 9.84 -4.17
CA GLY A 90 -8.60 10.01 -4.77
C GLY A 90 -7.69 8.77 -4.71
N ILE A 91 -8.09 7.73 -4.00
CA ILE A 91 -7.32 6.49 -3.84
C ILE A 91 -7.94 5.40 -4.73
N SER A 92 -7.21 4.94 -5.74
CA SER A 92 -7.73 4.03 -6.76
C SER A 92 -8.34 2.74 -6.20
N ALA A 93 -7.75 2.16 -5.16
CA ALA A 93 -8.29 0.95 -4.53
C ALA A 93 -9.69 1.18 -3.94
N PHE A 94 -9.91 2.29 -3.25
CA PHE A 94 -11.24 2.66 -2.77
C PHE A 94 -12.19 3.03 -3.91
N ALA A 95 -11.71 3.78 -4.90
CA ALA A 95 -12.54 4.28 -5.99
C ALA A 95 -12.99 3.19 -6.97
N THR A 96 -12.18 2.14 -7.18
CA THR A 96 -12.40 1.16 -8.25
C THR A 96 -12.54 -0.29 -7.78
N LEU A 97 -12.03 -0.64 -6.61
CA LEU A 97 -11.99 -2.02 -6.13
C LEU A 97 -12.84 -2.27 -4.88
N ALA A 98 -13.13 -1.24 -4.10
CA ALA A 98 -13.93 -1.38 -2.89
C ALA A 98 -15.42 -1.56 -3.23
N ASP A 99 -16.07 -2.46 -2.49
CA ASP A 99 -17.53 -2.57 -2.51
C ASP A 99 -18.13 -1.45 -1.64
N PRO A 100 -19.18 -0.73 -2.10
CA PRO A 100 -19.79 0.35 -1.35
C PRO A 100 -20.28 -0.05 0.04
N GLN A 101 -20.85 -1.24 0.19
CA GLN A 101 -21.33 -1.75 1.47
C GLN A 101 -20.15 -2.04 2.41
N GLU A 102 -19.08 -2.67 1.90
CA GLU A 102 -17.84 -2.89 2.65
C GLU A 102 -17.24 -1.56 3.14
N VAL A 103 -17.24 -0.53 2.30
CA VAL A 103 -16.74 0.80 2.67
C VAL A 103 -17.57 1.41 3.80
N GLU A 104 -18.90 1.33 3.72
CA GLU A 104 -19.79 1.83 4.77
C GLU A 104 -19.56 1.12 6.11
N GLU A 105 -19.56 -0.22 6.08
CA GLU A 105 -19.34 -1.05 7.27
C GLU A 105 -17.94 -0.86 7.85
N GLY A 106 -16.91 -0.84 7.01
CA GLY A 106 -15.52 -0.64 7.41
C GLY A 106 -15.27 0.75 8.01
N CYS A 107 -15.84 1.81 7.41
CA CYS A 107 -15.75 3.15 7.96
C CYS A 107 -16.45 3.26 9.31
N ARG A 108 -17.61 2.63 9.47
CA ARG A 108 -18.32 2.62 10.75
C ARG A 108 -17.49 1.92 11.83
N ALA A 109 -16.98 0.72 11.54
CA ALA A 109 -16.14 -0.03 12.47
C ALA A 109 -14.85 0.73 12.83
N LEU A 110 -14.20 1.35 11.84
CA LEU A 110 -13.03 2.19 12.07
C LEU A 110 -13.34 3.37 12.98
N ALA A 111 -14.45 4.08 12.77
CA ALA A 111 -14.87 5.20 13.60
C ALA A 111 -15.17 4.77 15.05
N GLU A 112 -15.83 3.62 15.24
CA GLU A 112 -16.09 3.02 16.55
C GLU A 112 -14.79 2.66 17.28
N ASP A 113 -13.85 2.02 16.60
CA ASP A 113 -12.56 1.64 17.15
C ASP A 113 -11.67 2.86 17.46
N MET A 114 -11.78 3.93 16.68
CA MET A 114 -11.13 5.21 16.99
C MET A 114 -11.73 5.85 18.25
N GLY A 115 -13.05 5.84 18.37
CA GLY A 115 -13.77 6.42 19.52
C GLY A 115 -13.51 5.67 20.82
N SER A 116 -13.35 4.34 20.77
CA SER A 116 -13.07 3.49 21.94
C SER A 116 -11.58 3.36 22.26
N GLY A 117 -10.69 3.75 21.34
CA GLY A 117 -9.24 3.55 21.44
C GLY A 117 -8.75 2.17 20.99
N ARG A 118 -9.65 1.25 20.59
CA ARG A 118 -9.31 -0.09 20.11
C ARG A 118 -8.47 -0.08 18.83
N ILE A 119 -8.52 0.98 18.05
CA ILE A 119 -7.69 1.16 16.85
C ILE A 119 -6.20 0.93 17.14
N LYS A 120 -5.71 1.27 18.33
CA LYS A 120 -4.30 1.06 18.73
C LYS A 120 -3.93 -0.41 18.78
N GLU A 121 -4.83 -1.25 19.27
CA GLU A 121 -4.63 -2.72 19.31
C GLU A 121 -4.66 -3.30 17.91
N VAL A 122 -5.58 -2.83 17.07
CA VAL A 122 -5.65 -3.25 15.66
C VAL A 122 -4.36 -2.88 14.93
N MET A 123 -3.91 -1.63 15.03
CA MET A 123 -2.67 -1.17 14.38
C MET A 123 -1.46 -1.97 14.88
N ALA A 124 -1.34 -2.20 16.20
CA ALA A 124 -0.25 -2.99 16.78
C ALA A 124 -0.21 -4.44 16.27
N SER A 125 -1.38 -5.04 15.97
CA SER A 125 -1.46 -6.41 15.43
C SER A 125 -0.94 -6.52 13.99
N TYR A 126 -0.78 -5.40 13.30
CA TYR A 126 -0.23 -5.32 11.94
C TYR A 126 1.20 -4.77 11.88
N GLU A 127 1.86 -4.58 13.02
CA GLU A 127 3.27 -4.16 13.04
C GLU A 127 4.18 -5.27 12.49
N HIS A 128 5.12 -4.88 11.62
CA HIS A 128 6.11 -5.77 11.02
C HIS A 128 7.31 -4.96 10.48
N ASP A 129 8.38 -5.66 10.11
CA ASP A 129 9.65 -5.10 9.63
C ASP A 129 9.84 -5.17 8.09
N ARG A 130 8.77 -5.49 7.34
CA ARG A 130 8.82 -5.68 5.88
C ARG A 130 8.72 -4.38 5.08
N GLY A 131 8.60 -3.24 5.73
CA GLY A 131 8.22 -1.98 5.09
C GLY A 131 6.75 -1.96 4.64
N ASP A 132 6.21 -0.78 4.41
CA ASP A 132 4.85 -0.61 3.91
C ASP A 132 4.81 -0.68 2.38
N TYR A 133 5.87 -0.18 1.75
CA TYR A 133 6.14 -0.14 0.31
C TYR A 133 7.62 -0.42 0.06
N LEU A 134 8.02 -0.42 -1.20
CA LEU A 134 9.43 -0.47 -1.56
C LEU A 134 9.73 0.31 -2.84
N PHE A 135 10.95 0.77 -2.94
CA PHE A 135 11.55 1.19 -4.19
C PHE A 135 12.28 0.02 -4.82
N VAL A 136 12.03 -0.23 -6.09
CA VAL A 136 12.84 -1.13 -6.92
C VAL A 136 13.72 -0.27 -7.80
N ILE A 137 15.04 -0.43 -7.68
CA ILE A 137 16.04 0.39 -8.36
C ILE A 137 16.80 -0.52 -9.32
N ALA A 138 16.62 -0.30 -10.62
CA ALA A 138 17.29 -1.06 -11.65
C ALA A 138 18.29 -0.19 -12.44
N ARG A 139 19.43 -0.76 -12.83
CA ARG A 139 20.46 -0.11 -13.63
C ARG A 139 20.70 -0.91 -14.92
N LYS A 140 20.89 -0.17 -16.01
CA LYS A 140 21.16 -0.72 -17.32
C LYS A 140 22.65 -0.71 -17.63
#